data_280e10e9c51a162f7689ecd30ebc50ee
#
_entry.id   280e10e9c51a162f7689ecd30ebc50ee
#
_cell.length_a   1.000
_cell.length_b   1.000
_cell.length_c   1.000
_cell.angle_alpha   90.00
_cell.angle_beta   90.00
_cell.angle_gamma   90.00
#
_symmetry.space_group_name_H-M   'P 1'
#
loop_
_entity.id
_entity.type
_entity.pdbx_description
1 polymer ?
#
loop_
_entity_poly.entity_id
_entity_poly.type
_entity_poly.pdbx_seq_one_letter_code
_entity_poly.pdbx_strand_id
1 'polypeptide(L)'
;MRMYDIIAKKRDGGTLNREELSFAVNGYVAGDVPDYQMSALLMAIYLRGMTDEETAVLTDVMARSGDMVDLSAIAGIKADKHSTGGVGDKTTLVIAPIVAACGVKIAKMSGRGLGHTGGTIDKMEAVPGTRTSLTQEEFFKQVNEIGISVIGQSGKIAAADKKIYALRDVTATVGCIPLIASSIMSKKLAAGSDAILLDVTMGDGAFMKDLDSALELARQMVAIGTAHGRKVAALITDMDKPLGRNIGNSLEVAESMAVLQGRGPADLTEVCLQLASNMLVLAGKGDMPTCRRLAESVIADGSAFEKCCQMFAAQGGDISVLRDADKFRKAKFSYELTAPADGYIYKNDVERIGNASVLLGAGRIKKEDSIDFAAGITMHKKLGDHVSAGESICTLYADDEALFAPAEEMYRGGLVIRDEKPALPPLIYARVTSDGVERF
;
A
#
# COMPACT_ATOMS: atom_id res chain seq x y z
N MET A 1 37.62 -9.05 -0.57
CA MET A 1 36.64 -8.64 0.45
C MET A 1 35.96 -9.89 0.97
N ARG A 2 35.65 -9.99 2.27
CA ARG A 2 34.98 -11.16 2.87
C ARG A 2 33.75 -10.69 3.60
N MET A 3 32.63 -11.41 3.52
CA MET A 3 31.40 -11.09 4.27
C MET A 3 31.64 -11.03 5.79
N TYR A 4 32.53 -11.86 6.33
CA TYR A 4 32.89 -11.80 7.75
C TYR A 4 33.37 -10.41 8.19
N ASP A 5 34.23 -9.76 7.39
CA ASP A 5 34.78 -8.44 7.73
C ASP A 5 33.72 -7.36 7.68
N ILE A 6 32.79 -7.43 6.70
CA ILE A 6 31.65 -6.50 6.54
C ILE A 6 30.68 -6.63 7.72
N ILE A 7 30.33 -7.88 8.08
CA ILE A 7 29.45 -8.17 9.23
C ILE A 7 30.08 -7.66 10.53
N ALA A 8 31.37 -7.98 10.76
CA ALA A 8 32.10 -7.56 11.97
C ALA A 8 32.16 -6.04 12.07
N LYS A 9 32.47 -5.34 10.97
CA LYS A 9 32.50 -3.88 10.90
C LYS A 9 31.14 -3.27 11.29
N LYS A 10 30.04 -3.78 10.73
CA LYS A 10 28.68 -3.28 11.05
C LYS A 10 28.26 -3.62 12.47
N ARG A 11 28.52 -4.84 12.93
CA ARG A 11 28.26 -5.28 14.31
C ARG A 11 28.94 -4.35 15.35
N ASP A 12 30.18 -3.93 15.07
CA ASP A 12 30.96 -3.09 15.94
C ASP A 12 30.68 -1.58 15.80
N GLY A 13 29.64 -1.21 15.00
CA GLY A 13 29.17 0.15 14.84
C GLY A 13 29.83 0.94 13.69
N GLY A 14 30.63 0.27 12.86
CA GLY A 14 31.24 0.90 11.69
C GLY A 14 30.24 1.18 10.56
N THR A 15 30.56 2.17 9.73
CA THR A 15 29.77 2.56 8.55
C THR A 15 30.23 1.79 7.33
N LEU A 16 29.29 1.20 6.58
CA LEU A 16 29.57 0.44 5.35
C LEU A 16 29.63 1.39 4.14
N ASN A 17 30.63 1.22 3.31
CA ASN A 17 30.75 1.99 2.08
C ASN A 17 30.06 1.30 0.90
N ARG A 18 30.04 1.98 -0.28
CA ARG A 18 29.40 1.45 -1.50
C ARG A 18 29.96 0.12 -1.95
N GLU A 19 31.26 -0.11 -1.85
CA GLU A 19 31.92 -1.33 -2.28
C GLU A 19 31.50 -2.52 -1.40
N GLU A 20 31.45 -2.30 -0.08
CA GLU A 20 31.04 -3.32 0.90
C GLU A 20 29.57 -3.69 0.74
N LEU A 21 28.66 -2.71 0.57
CA LEU A 21 27.25 -2.94 0.33
C LEU A 21 27.00 -3.62 -1.02
N SER A 22 27.71 -3.19 -2.09
CA SER A 22 27.62 -3.82 -3.41
C SER A 22 28.10 -5.26 -3.39
N PHE A 23 29.21 -5.56 -2.68
CA PHE A 23 29.71 -6.91 -2.52
C PHE A 23 28.70 -7.82 -1.82
N ALA A 24 28.11 -7.35 -0.72
CA ALA A 24 27.13 -8.12 0.04
C ALA A 24 25.85 -8.39 -0.77
N VAL A 25 25.25 -7.34 -1.37
CA VAL A 25 23.96 -7.44 -2.07
C VAL A 25 24.12 -8.23 -3.38
N ASN A 26 25.10 -7.89 -4.22
CA ASN A 26 25.27 -8.55 -5.50
C ASN A 26 25.75 -10.00 -5.32
N GLY A 27 26.65 -10.26 -4.35
CA GLY A 27 27.04 -11.62 -3.99
C GLY A 27 25.86 -12.46 -3.47
N TYR A 28 24.94 -11.85 -2.73
CA TYR A 28 23.73 -12.55 -2.30
C TYR A 28 22.76 -12.86 -3.46
N VAL A 29 22.60 -11.92 -4.40
CA VAL A 29 21.80 -12.17 -5.63
C VAL A 29 22.41 -13.29 -6.45
N ALA A 30 23.73 -13.28 -6.63
CA ALA A 30 24.48 -14.30 -7.40
C ALA A 30 24.50 -15.68 -6.70
N GLY A 31 24.30 -15.74 -5.39
CA GLY A 31 24.37 -16.97 -4.61
C GLY A 31 25.76 -17.25 -4.00
N ASP A 32 26.70 -16.30 -4.14
CA ASP A 32 28.04 -16.37 -3.56
C ASP A 32 28.05 -16.09 -2.05
N VAL A 33 27.07 -15.30 -1.58
CA VAL A 33 26.82 -15.01 -0.16
C VAL A 33 25.67 -15.88 0.32
N PRO A 34 25.88 -16.79 1.29
CA PRO A 34 24.83 -17.65 1.81
C PRO A 34 23.88 -16.92 2.77
N ASP A 35 22.67 -17.47 2.95
CA ASP A 35 21.61 -16.91 3.80
C ASP A 35 22.06 -16.59 5.21
N TYR A 36 22.86 -17.44 5.85
CA TYR A 36 23.32 -17.21 7.22
C TYR A 36 24.23 -15.99 7.36
N GLN A 37 25.05 -15.68 6.34
CA GLN A 37 25.88 -14.47 6.34
C GLN A 37 25.04 -13.22 6.07
N MET A 38 24.09 -13.29 5.11
CA MET A 38 23.19 -12.19 4.87
C MET A 38 22.28 -11.93 6.09
N SER A 39 21.76 -12.97 6.74
CA SER A 39 20.98 -12.83 7.99
C SER A 39 21.77 -12.14 9.10
N ALA A 40 23.04 -12.50 9.26
CA ALA A 40 23.92 -11.86 10.24
C ALA A 40 24.16 -10.37 9.94
N LEU A 41 24.34 -10.00 8.67
CA LEU A 41 24.45 -8.60 8.24
C LEU A 41 23.16 -7.84 8.51
N LEU A 42 21.99 -8.39 8.13
CA LEU A 42 20.68 -7.77 8.34
C LEU A 42 20.39 -7.56 9.83
N MET A 43 20.76 -8.52 10.68
CA MET A 43 20.63 -8.38 12.13
C MET A 43 21.61 -7.33 12.69
N ALA A 44 22.84 -7.26 12.20
CA ALA A 44 23.79 -6.21 12.58
C ALA A 44 23.24 -4.81 12.20
N ILE A 45 22.66 -4.67 11.00
CA ILE A 45 21.99 -3.46 10.57
C ILE A 45 20.77 -3.13 11.47
N TYR A 46 19.95 -4.13 11.80
CA TYR A 46 18.79 -3.96 12.68
C TYR A 46 19.17 -3.37 14.04
N LEU A 47 20.26 -3.91 14.64
CA LEU A 47 20.71 -3.53 15.99
C LEU A 47 21.51 -2.21 16.02
N ARG A 48 22.22 -1.86 14.93
CA ARG A 48 23.13 -0.70 14.86
C ARG A 48 22.56 0.46 14.02
N GLY A 49 21.49 0.24 13.27
CA GLY A 49 20.97 1.18 12.30
C GLY A 49 21.89 1.36 11.09
N MET A 50 21.53 2.32 10.26
CA MET A 50 22.32 2.79 9.11
C MET A 50 22.31 4.32 9.10
N THR A 51 23.36 4.93 8.58
CA THR A 51 23.33 6.36 8.24
C THR A 51 22.45 6.59 7.01
N ASP A 52 22.06 7.84 6.78
CA ASP A 52 21.28 8.21 5.57
C ASP A 52 22.06 7.86 4.30
N GLU A 53 23.37 8.06 4.31
CA GLU A 53 24.26 7.72 3.19
C GLU A 53 24.32 6.20 2.96
N GLU A 54 24.51 5.41 4.01
CA GLU A 54 24.44 3.93 3.90
C GLU A 54 23.11 3.47 3.32
N THR A 55 22.00 4.04 3.80
CA THR A 55 20.65 3.68 3.37
C THR A 55 20.41 4.06 1.89
N ALA A 56 20.88 5.23 1.48
CA ALA A 56 20.79 5.66 0.07
C ALA A 56 21.65 4.76 -0.86
N VAL A 57 22.86 4.42 -0.43
CA VAL A 57 23.74 3.51 -1.19
C VAL A 57 23.14 2.09 -1.27
N LEU A 58 22.65 1.54 -0.16
CA LEU A 58 21.96 0.25 -0.16
C LEU A 58 20.78 0.24 -1.12
N THR A 59 19.98 1.31 -1.09
CA THR A 59 18.82 1.47 -1.98
C THR A 59 19.22 1.47 -3.45
N ASP A 60 20.26 2.22 -3.82
CA ASP A 60 20.76 2.28 -5.21
C ASP A 60 21.28 0.92 -5.67
N VAL A 61 22.06 0.22 -4.83
CA VAL A 61 22.56 -1.12 -5.14
C VAL A 61 21.42 -2.13 -5.30
N MET A 62 20.41 -2.07 -4.43
CA MET A 62 19.23 -2.93 -4.55
C MET A 62 18.41 -2.61 -5.80
N ALA A 63 18.20 -1.34 -6.13
CA ALA A 63 17.48 -0.93 -7.34
C ALA A 63 18.15 -1.46 -8.60
N ARG A 64 19.48 -1.36 -8.69
CA ARG A 64 20.29 -1.80 -9.84
C ARG A 64 20.59 -3.31 -9.87
N SER A 65 20.17 -4.05 -8.87
CA SER A 65 20.35 -5.51 -8.82
C SER A 65 19.46 -6.28 -9.80
N GLY A 66 18.60 -5.60 -10.52
CA GLY A 66 17.68 -6.14 -11.51
C GLY A 66 17.40 -5.13 -12.62
N ASP A 67 16.29 -5.33 -13.32
CA ASP A 67 15.90 -4.47 -14.44
C ASP A 67 15.51 -3.07 -13.93
N MET A 68 16.03 -2.05 -14.61
CA MET A 68 15.61 -0.66 -14.43
C MET A 68 14.69 -0.28 -15.61
N VAL A 69 13.47 0.18 -15.28
CA VAL A 69 12.49 0.54 -16.30
C VAL A 69 12.76 1.95 -16.80
N ASP A 70 13.03 2.08 -18.09
CA ASP A 70 13.12 3.37 -18.74
C ASP A 70 11.74 3.82 -19.27
N LEU A 71 11.14 4.80 -18.58
CA LEU A 71 9.84 5.37 -18.96
C LEU A 71 9.96 6.56 -19.93
N SER A 72 11.12 6.82 -20.54
CA SER A 72 11.35 7.95 -21.46
C SER A 72 10.45 7.90 -22.70
N ALA A 73 10.03 6.71 -23.12
CA ALA A 73 9.07 6.52 -24.21
C ALA A 73 7.63 6.98 -23.87
N ILE A 74 7.36 7.32 -22.60
CA ILE A 74 6.07 7.86 -22.16
C ILE A 74 6.21 9.37 -22.02
N ALA A 75 5.47 10.12 -22.86
CA ALA A 75 5.51 11.58 -22.82
C ALA A 75 4.85 12.15 -21.57
N GLY A 76 5.44 13.22 -21.02
CA GLY A 76 4.94 13.92 -19.82
C GLY A 76 5.46 13.36 -18.51
N ILE A 77 5.00 13.93 -17.40
CA ILE A 77 5.41 13.53 -16.04
C ILE A 77 4.72 12.20 -15.67
N LYS A 78 5.51 11.24 -15.23
CA LYS A 78 5.05 9.96 -14.70
C LYS A 78 5.03 10.02 -13.19
N ALA A 79 3.85 9.86 -12.59
CA ALA A 79 3.67 9.85 -11.14
C ALA A 79 3.33 8.43 -10.65
N ASP A 80 3.81 8.09 -9.47
CA ASP A 80 3.50 6.83 -8.77
C ASP A 80 3.14 7.11 -7.30
N LYS A 81 2.34 6.25 -6.72
CA LYS A 81 2.02 6.24 -5.28
C LYS A 81 2.43 4.91 -4.68
N HIS A 82 3.09 4.96 -3.54
CA HIS A 82 3.35 3.78 -2.71
C HIS A 82 2.68 3.92 -1.36
N SER A 83 2.06 2.85 -0.86
CA SER A 83 1.58 2.76 0.51
C SER A 83 2.42 1.75 1.28
N THR A 84 2.68 2.02 2.55
CA THR A 84 3.27 1.04 3.45
C THR A 84 2.31 -0.09 3.83
N GLY A 85 1.05 0.02 3.40
CA GLY A 85 0.01 -0.99 3.58
C GLY A 85 -0.92 -0.69 4.75
N GLY A 86 -2.01 -1.44 4.81
CA GLY A 86 -3.03 -1.31 5.85
C GLY A 86 -4.29 -2.07 5.48
N VAL A 87 -5.28 -2.03 6.35
CA VAL A 87 -6.57 -2.69 6.15
C VAL A 87 -7.53 -1.75 5.45
N GLY A 88 -8.09 -2.20 4.33
CA GLY A 88 -8.95 -1.38 3.48
C GLY A 88 -8.19 -0.36 2.61
N ASP A 89 -6.86 -0.51 2.44
CA ASP A 89 -6.07 0.34 1.54
C ASP A 89 -6.37 0.02 0.07
N LYS A 90 -7.39 0.68 -0.43
CA LYS A 90 -7.83 0.69 -1.83
C LYS A 90 -7.46 1.98 -2.55
N THR A 91 -6.71 2.86 -1.92
CA THR A 91 -6.42 4.23 -2.37
C THR A 91 -5.86 4.30 -3.77
N THR A 92 -5.04 3.33 -4.21
CA THR A 92 -4.52 3.29 -5.58
C THR A 92 -5.62 3.27 -6.64
N LEU A 93 -6.71 2.52 -6.43
CA LEU A 93 -7.82 2.40 -7.39
C LEU A 93 -8.65 3.69 -7.51
N VAL A 94 -8.53 4.58 -6.54
CA VAL A 94 -9.17 5.90 -6.53
C VAL A 94 -8.21 6.98 -7.04
N ILE A 95 -7.01 7.04 -6.48
CA ILE A 95 -6.04 8.13 -6.74
C ILE A 95 -5.51 8.07 -8.17
N ALA A 96 -5.17 6.87 -8.66
CA ALA A 96 -4.57 6.73 -9.98
C ALA A 96 -5.50 7.24 -11.10
N PRO A 97 -6.80 6.89 -11.14
CA PRO A 97 -7.74 7.48 -12.08
C PRO A 97 -7.94 8.99 -11.93
N ILE A 98 -8.01 9.53 -10.70
CA ILE A 98 -8.13 10.98 -10.45
C ILE A 98 -6.94 11.72 -11.07
N VAL A 99 -5.72 11.29 -10.75
CA VAL A 99 -4.48 11.93 -11.20
C VAL A 99 -4.33 11.81 -12.72
N ALA A 100 -4.71 10.67 -13.30
CA ALA A 100 -4.70 10.46 -14.74
C ALA A 100 -5.76 11.30 -15.47
N ALA A 101 -6.95 11.48 -14.90
CA ALA A 101 -7.98 12.36 -15.45
C ALA A 101 -7.53 13.83 -15.47
N CYS A 102 -6.70 14.25 -14.48
CA CYS A 102 -6.02 15.55 -14.47
C CYS A 102 -4.85 15.67 -15.44
N GLY A 103 -4.60 14.67 -16.31
CA GLY A 103 -3.57 14.70 -17.35
C GLY A 103 -2.15 14.42 -16.89
N VAL A 104 -1.96 13.71 -15.78
CA VAL A 104 -0.66 13.18 -15.34
C VAL A 104 -0.58 11.69 -15.71
N LYS A 105 0.57 11.22 -16.17
CA LYS A 105 0.74 9.82 -16.56
C LYS A 105 0.93 8.93 -15.35
N ILE A 106 0.18 7.85 -15.27
CA ILE A 106 0.30 6.82 -14.23
C ILE A 106 0.81 5.52 -14.86
N ALA A 107 2.09 5.27 -14.67
CA ALA A 107 2.78 4.04 -15.11
C ALA A 107 3.16 3.22 -13.86
N LYS A 108 2.16 2.56 -13.24
CA LYS A 108 2.31 1.98 -11.91
C LYS A 108 2.56 0.48 -11.95
N MET A 109 3.58 0.07 -11.19
CA MET A 109 3.82 -1.34 -10.85
C MET A 109 3.51 -1.56 -9.37
N SER A 110 2.68 -2.56 -9.07
CA SER A 110 2.16 -2.83 -7.73
C SER A 110 2.33 -4.30 -7.33
N GLY A 111 2.23 -4.57 -6.02
CA GLY A 111 2.34 -5.91 -5.44
C GLY A 111 1.00 -6.57 -5.16
N ARG A 112 1.08 -7.85 -4.77
CA ARG A 112 0.00 -8.62 -4.16
C ARG A 112 -0.04 -8.36 -2.65
N GLY A 113 -1.15 -8.71 -2.02
CA GLY A 113 -1.32 -8.63 -0.58
C GLY A 113 -0.41 -9.60 0.19
N LEU A 114 0.00 -9.17 1.37
CA LEU A 114 0.78 -9.95 2.33
C LEU A 114 0.14 -9.86 3.72
N GLY A 115 0.02 -11.00 4.40
CA GLY A 115 -0.55 -11.08 5.74
C GLY A 115 -1.97 -10.50 5.78
N HIS A 116 -2.23 -9.63 6.75
CA HIS A 116 -3.53 -8.99 6.98
C HIS A 116 -3.85 -7.83 6.01
N THR A 117 -2.93 -7.46 5.11
CA THR A 117 -3.11 -6.35 4.17
C THR A 117 -3.53 -6.84 2.79
N GLY A 118 -4.53 -6.20 2.16
CA GLY A 118 -4.96 -6.51 0.81
C GLY A 118 -4.03 -5.91 -0.26
N GLY A 119 -3.78 -6.64 -1.36
CA GLY A 119 -2.93 -6.17 -2.47
C GLY A 119 -3.71 -5.46 -3.58
N THR A 120 -3.11 -4.43 -4.18
CA THR A 120 -3.71 -3.73 -5.34
C THR A 120 -3.96 -4.69 -6.51
N ILE A 121 -3.02 -5.60 -6.78
CA ILE A 121 -3.14 -6.56 -7.88
C ILE A 121 -4.28 -7.56 -7.63
N ASP A 122 -4.43 -8.04 -6.39
CA ASP A 122 -5.52 -8.95 -6.03
C ASP A 122 -6.89 -8.27 -6.20
N LYS A 123 -7.01 -6.98 -5.85
CA LYS A 123 -8.22 -6.18 -6.08
C LYS A 123 -8.51 -6.00 -7.57
N MET A 124 -7.50 -5.73 -8.39
CA MET A 124 -7.69 -5.62 -9.84
C MET A 124 -8.16 -6.93 -10.46
N GLU A 125 -7.60 -8.06 -10.03
CA GLU A 125 -7.98 -9.39 -10.51
C GLU A 125 -9.39 -9.82 -10.04
N ALA A 126 -9.96 -9.15 -9.04
CA ALA A 126 -11.37 -9.34 -8.66
C ALA A 126 -12.35 -8.82 -9.72
N VAL A 127 -11.90 -7.94 -10.63
CA VAL A 127 -12.67 -7.55 -11.82
C VAL A 127 -12.46 -8.62 -12.90
N PRO A 128 -13.50 -9.37 -13.30
CA PRO A 128 -13.37 -10.51 -14.22
C PRO A 128 -12.67 -10.12 -15.52
N GLY A 129 -11.74 -10.96 -15.97
CA GLY A 129 -11.00 -10.78 -17.23
C GLY A 129 -9.81 -9.83 -17.14
N THR A 130 -9.59 -9.12 -16.04
CA THR A 130 -8.49 -8.16 -15.91
C THR A 130 -7.13 -8.84 -15.97
N ARG A 131 -6.31 -8.43 -16.92
CA ARG A 131 -4.90 -8.83 -17.03
C ARG A 131 -4.03 -7.85 -16.24
N THR A 132 -3.31 -8.36 -15.26
CA THR A 132 -2.35 -7.58 -14.44
C THR A 132 -0.91 -7.81 -14.87
N SER A 133 -0.66 -8.70 -15.83
CA SER A 133 0.63 -8.92 -16.46
C SER A 133 0.55 -8.47 -17.91
N LEU A 134 1.27 -7.42 -18.26
CA LEU A 134 1.40 -6.87 -19.60
C LEU A 134 2.87 -6.92 -20.03
N THR A 135 3.12 -7.02 -21.34
CA THR A 135 4.46 -6.77 -21.86
C THR A 135 4.83 -5.28 -21.69
N GLN A 136 6.10 -4.96 -21.73
CA GLN A 136 6.55 -3.56 -21.65
C GLN A 136 5.93 -2.70 -22.78
N GLU A 137 5.82 -3.25 -23.97
CA GLU A 137 5.20 -2.57 -25.12
C GLU A 137 3.71 -2.27 -24.88
N GLU A 138 2.92 -3.28 -24.43
CA GLU A 138 1.52 -3.10 -24.07
C GLU A 138 1.34 -2.07 -22.98
N PHE A 139 2.19 -2.12 -21.95
CA PHE A 139 2.17 -1.19 -20.82
C PHE A 139 2.44 0.25 -21.29
N PHE A 140 3.49 0.47 -22.06
CA PHE A 140 3.82 1.81 -22.56
C PHE A 140 2.78 2.35 -23.54
N LYS A 141 2.28 1.51 -24.44
CA LYS A 141 1.19 1.86 -25.35
C LYS A 141 -0.03 2.33 -24.58
N GLN A 142 -0.49 1.55 -23.59
CA GLN A 142 -1.66 1.90 -22.79
C GLN A 142 -1.46 3.23 -22.05
N VAL A 143 -0.31 3.46 -21.41
CA VAL A 143 -0.05 4.73 -20.69
C VAL A 143 0.01 5.90 -21.66
N ASN A 144 0.59 5.75 -22.84
CA ASN A 144 0.59 6.82 -23.84
C ASN A 144 -0.82 7.16 -24.34
N GLU A 145 -1.63 6.14 -24.64
CA GLU A 145 -2.97 6.30 -25.22
C GLU A 145 -3.99 6.83 -24.20
N ILE A 146 -4.09 6.20 -23.05
CA ILE A 146 -5.15 6.53 -22.07
C ILE A 146 -4.64 7.20 -20.79
N GLY A 147 -3.32 7.32 -20.61
CA GLY A 147 -2.71 8.03 -19.47
C GLY A 147 -2.52 7.20 -18.22
N ILE A 148 -2.98 5.96 -18.15
CA ILE A 148 -2.95 5.13 -16.95
C ILE A 148 -2.78 3.66 -17.27
N SER A 149 -1.90 2.99 -16.51
CA SER A 149 -1.83 1.53 -16.41
C SER A 149 -1.32 1.13 -15.04
N VAL A 150 -1.93 0.09 -14.45
CA VAL A 150 -1.50 -0.52 -13.19
C VAL A 150 -1.29 -2.00 -13.44
N ILE A 151 -0.07 -2.48 -13.23
CA ILE A 151 0.31 -3.87 -13.50
C ILE A 151 1.02 -4.50 -12.29
N GLY A 152 1.12 -5.81 -12.30
CA GLY A 152 1.93 -6.55 -11.36
C GLY A 152 3.42 -6.29 -11.57
N GLN A 153 4.16 -6.16 -10.47
CA GLN A 153 5.60 -5.99 -10.52
C GLN A 153 6.27 -7.27 -11.04
N SER A 154 7.17 -7.15 -12.01
CA SER A 154 7.96 -8.29 -12.47
C SER A 154 8.98 -8.71 -11.40
N GLY A 155 9.27 -10.00 -11.30
CA GLY A 155 10.27 -10.51 -10.36
C GLY A 155 11.72 -10.09 -10.66
N LYS A 156 11.93 -9.37 -11.78
CA LYS A 156 13.24 -8.89 -12.23
C LYS A 156 13.55 -7.48 -11.74
N ILE A 157 12.54 -6.70 -11.35
CA ILE A 157 12.73 -5.35 -10.80
C ILE A 157 13.24 -5.47 -9.36
N ALA A 158 14.35 -4.77 -9.04
CA ALA A 158 15.00 -4.81 -7.75
C ALA A 158 15.17 -6.27 -7.21
N ALA A 159 15.82 -7.12 -7.99
CA ALA A 159 15.91 -8.57 -7.73
C ALA A 159 16.45 -8.91 -6.33
N ALA A 160 17.37 -8.09 -5.80
CA ALA A 160 17.89 -8.23 -4.44
C ALA A 160 16.80 -8.06 -3.38
N ASP A 161 15.85 -7.12 -3.57
CA ASP A 161 14.80 -6.88 -2.58
C ASP A 161 13.95 -8.13 -2.34
N LYS A 162 13.59 -8.84 -3.40
CA LYS A 162 12.78 -10.07 -3.29
C LYS A 162 13.46 -11.13 -2.40
N LYS A 163 14.78 -11.35 -2.59
CA LYS A 163 15.55 -12.32 -1.80
C LYS A 163 15.77 -11.84 -0.36
N ILE A 164 16.16 -10.57 -0.21
CA ILE A 164 16.43 -9.97 1.10
C ILE A 164 15.15 -9.89 1.94
N TYR A 165 14.04 -9.48 1.34
CA TYR A 165 12.76 -9.41 2.06
C TYR A 165 12.28 -10.78 2.53
N ALA A 166 12.36 -11.81 1.68
CA ALA A 166 12.00 -13.17 2.05
C ALA A 166 12.85 -13.70 3.24
N LEU A 167 14.12 -13.29 3.31
CA LEU A 167 14.99 -13.65 4.44
C LEU A 167 14.60 -12.83 5.69
N ARG A 168 14.31 -11.55 5.55
CA ARG A 168 13.89 -10.68 6.66
C ARG A 168 12.60 -11.17 7.32
N ASP A 169 11.66 -11.66 6.53
CA ASP A 169 10.36 -12.15 6.98
C ASP A 169 10.47 -13.28 8.00
N VAL A 170 11.50 -14.13 7.88
CA VAL A 170 11.73 -15.29 8.74
C VAL A 170 12.87 -15.11 9.77
N THR A 171 13.52 -13.93 9.79
CA THR A 171 14.65 -13.64 10.68
C THR A 171 14.41 -12.47 11.65
N ALA A 172 13.14 -12.04 11.82
CA ALA A 172 12.72 -10.96 12.71
C ALA A 172 13.43 -9.62 12.45
N THR A 173 13.76 -9.32 11.17
CA THR A 173 14.43 -8.07 10.78
C THR A 173 13.56 -7.15 9.90
N VAL A 174 12.25 -7.45 9.75
CA VAL A 174 11.32 -6.64 8.95
C VAL A 174 11.17 -5.23 9.53
N GLY A 175 11.11 -5.06 10.87
CA GLY A 175 10.84 -3.78 11.53
C GLY A 175 11.97 -2.74 11.49
N CYS A 176 13.05 -2.98 10.74
CA CYS A 176 14.19 -2.05 10.62
C CYS A 176 13.89 -0.93 9.62
N ILE A 177 13.77 0.33 10.09
CA ILE A 177 13.39 1.49 9.26
C ILE A 177 14.29 1.67 8.03
N PRO A 178 15.65 1.69 8.12
CA PRO A 178 16.51 1.77 6.94
C PRO A 178 16.27 0.66 5.90
N LEU A 179 16.03 -0.57 6.36
CA LEU A 179 15.75 -1.69 5.48
C LEU A 179 14.35 -1.63 4.86
N ILE A 180 13.37 -1.06 5.57
CA ILE A 180 12.03 -0.78 5.01
C ILE A 180 12.15 0.30 3.93
N ALA A 181 12.81 1.41 4.23
CA ALA A 181 13.02 2.50 3.29
C ALA A 181 13.74 2.02 2.02
N SER A 182 14.82 1.26 2.16
CA SER A 182 15.57 0.70 1.02
C SER A 182 14.74 -0.28 0.19
N SER A 183 13.97 -1.15 0.84
CA SER A 183 13.06 -2.10 0.16
C SER A 183 12.01 -1.37 -0.69
N ILE A 184 11.36 -0.36 -0.15
CA ILE A 184 10.34 0.41 -0.84
C ILE A 184 10.96 1.21 -1.97
N MET A 185 11.98 2.03 -1.66
CA MET A 185 12.52 3.00 -2.60
C MET A 185 13.32 2.35 -3.72
N SER A 186 13.98 1.21 -3.50
CA SER A 186 14.66 0.48 -4.58
C SER A 186 13.69 0.07 -5.70
N LYS A 187 12.49 -0.41 -5.35
CA LYS A 187 11.44 -0.74 -6.33
C LYS A 187 10.90 0.50 -7.04
N LYS A 188 10.73 1.61 -6.31
CA LYS A 188 10.21 2.87 -6.89
C LYS A 188 11.23 3.52 -7.84
N LEU A 189 12.51 3.51 -7.48
CA LEU A 189 13.57 3.99 -8.35
C LEU A 189 13.72 3.11 -9.60
N ALA A 190 13.67 1.78 -9.44
CA ALA A 190 13.74 0.85 -10.55
C ALA A 190 12.52 0.93 -11.48
N ALA A 191 11.33 1.29 -10.98
CA ALA A 191 10.13 1.52 -11.79
C ALA A 191 10.17 2.80 -12.63
N GLY A 192 11.07 3.75 -12.35
CA GLY A 192 11.42 4.87 -13.24
C GLY A 192 10.55 6.12 -13.15
N SER A 193 9.57 6.21 -12.25
CA SER A 193 8.68 7.39 -12.14
C SER A 193 9.41 8.67 -11.77
N ASP A 194 8.94 9.83 -12.30
CA ASP A 194 9.52 11.16 -12.07
C ASP A 194 9.08 11.73 -10.70
N ALA A 195 7.85 11.43 -10.30
CA ALA A 195 7.24 11.90 -9.06
C ALA A 195 6.69 10.71 -8.25
N ILE A 196 6.99 10.68 -6.96
CA ILE A 196 6.61 9.57 -6.06
C ILE A 196 5.92 10.14 -4.83
N LEU A 197 4.66 9.76 -4.62
CA LEU A 197 3.97 10.02 -3.37
C LEU A 197 4.00 8.78 -2.49
N LEU A 198 4.42 8.96 -1.25
CA LEU A 198 4.48 7.93 -0.23
C LEU A 198 3.32 8.12 0.75
N ASP A 199 2.53 7.09 0.94
CA ASP A 199 1.47 7.00 1.92
C ASP A 199 1.98 6.11 3.06
N VAL A 200 2.46 6.75 4.11
CA VAL A 200 3.02 6.08 5.29
C VAL A 200 1.90 5.93 6.31
N THR A 201 1.33 4.73 6.34
CA THR A 201 0.26 4.42 7.29
C THR A 201 0.83 4.23 8.70
N MET A 202 0.10 4.71 9.72
CA MET A 202 0.47 4.63 11.13
C MET A 202 -0.74 4.22 11.97
N GLY A 203 -0.54 3.32 12.91
CA GLY A 203 -1.56 2.84 13.84
C GLY A 203 -1.61 1.33 13.99
N ASP A 204 -2.64 0.81 14.64
CA ASP A 204 -2.79 -0.62 14.95
C ASP A 204 -2.72 -1.52 13.71
N GLY A 205 -3.27 -1.07 12.57
CA GLY A 205 -3.29 -1.83 11.31
C GLY A 205 -2.08 -1.60 10.39
N ALA A 206 -1.07 -0.84 10.83
CA ALA A 206 0.10 -0.48 10.04
C ALA A 206 1.40 -1.09 10.59
N PHE A 207 2.48 -1.03 9.79
CA PHE A 207 3.82 -1.39 10.27
C PHE A 207 4.37 -0.36 11.25
N MET A 208 4.12 0.93 11.02
CA MET A 208 4.52 2.00 11.94
C MET A 208 3.43 2.16 13.01
N LYS A 209 3.84 2.02 14.28
CA LYS A 209 2.90 2.05 15.42
C LYS A 209 2.81 3.42 16.09
N ASP A 210 3.75 4.32 15.80
CA ASP A 210 3.84 5.66 16.39
C ASP A 210 4.28 6.70 15.35
N LEU A 211 4.01 7.97 15.68
CA LEU A 211 4.27 9.09 14.76
C LEU A 211 5.77 9.32 14.51
N ASP A 212 6.62 9.10 15.51
CA ASP A 212 8.06 9.38 15.37
C ASP A 212 8.71 8.36 14.43
N SER A 213 8.36 7.09 14.55
CA SER A 213 8.80 6.03 13.61
C SER A 213 8.28 6.26 12.20
N ALA A 214 7.01 6.71 12.06
CA ALA A 214 6.42 7.01 10.76
C ALA A 214 7.09 8.23 10.09
N LEU A 215 7.39 9.28 10.87
CA LEU A 215 8.11 10.47 10.41
C LEU A 215 9.53 10.11 9.98
N GLU A 216 10.24 9.28 10.75
CA GLU A 216 11.59 8.85 10.43
C GLU A 216 11.63 8.07 9.11
N LEU A 217 10.72 7.08 8.94
CA LEU A 217 10.59 6.34 7.69
C LEU A 217 10.28 7.27 6.51
N ALA A 218 9.34 8.20 6.69
CA ALA A 218 8.96 9.17 5.65
C ALA A 218 10.14 10.06 5.25
N ARG A 219 10.91 10.59 6.21
CA ARG A 219 12.10 11.41 5.96
C ARG A 219 13.16 10.66 5.17
N GLN A 220 13.49 9.44 5.59
CA GLN A 220 14.47 8.61 4.89
C GLN A 220 14.05 8.34 3.45
N MET A 221 12.80 7.94 3.22
CA MET A 221 12.30 7.67 1.86
C MET A 221 12.28 8.93 0.98
N VAL A 222 11.88 10.07 1.53
CA VAL A 222 11.91 11.37 0.81
C VAL A 222 13.35 11.76 0.46
N ALA A 223 14.28 11.65 1.40
CA ALA A 223 15.70 11.94 1.19
C ALA A 223 16.31 11.03 0.11
N ILE A 224 16.06 9.73 0.15
CA ILE A 224 16.51 8.77 -0.86
C ILE A 224 16.01 9.17 -2.25
N GLY A 225 14.71 9.43 -2.40
CA GLY A 225 14.14 9.76 -3.70
C GLY A 225 14.64 11.08 -4.24
N THR A 226 14.78 12.10 -3.39
CA THR A 226 15.31 13.42 -3.75
C THR A 226 16.78 13.32 -4.18
N ALA A 227 17.61 12.56 -3.46
CA ALA A 227 19.00 12.30 -3.83
C ALA A 227 19.15 11.63 -5.21
N HIS A 228 18.12 10.89 -5.66
CA HIS A 228 18.07 10.28 -6.99
C HIS A 228 17.32 11.14 -8.03
N GLY A 229 17.14 12.44 -7.77
CA GLY A 229 16.52 13.40 -8.69
C GLY A 229 15.01 13.20 -8.89
N ARG A 230 14.33 12.51 -7.98
CA ARG A 230 12.87 12.34 -8.02
C ARG A 230 12.18 13.40 -7.18
N LYS A 231 10.99 13.83 -7.60
CA LYS A 231 10.11 14.64 -6.77
C LYS A 231 9.36 13.73 -5.81
N VAL A 232 9.62 13.87 -4.51
CA VAL A 232 9.04 12.96 -3.51
C VAL A 232 8.38 13.75 -2.40
N ALA A 233 7.22 13.28 -1.97
CA ALA A 233 6.57 13.70 -0.74
C ALA A 233 5.98 12.48 -0.03
N ALA A 234 5.77 12.57 1.27
CA ALA A 234 5.08 11.55 2.05
C ALA A 234 3.94 12.20 2.84
N LEU A 235 2.83 11.47 2.97
CA LEU A 235 1.77 11.75 3.94
C LEU A 235 1.77 10.64 4.98
N ILE A 236 1.62 11.02 6.26
CA ILE A 236 1.40 10.07 7.34
C ILE A 236 -0.09 10.00 7.59
N THR A 237 -0.69 8.83 7.33
CA THR A 237 -2.13 8.61 7.37
C THR A 237 -2.52 7.65 8.49
N ASP A 238 -3.72 7.83 9.03
CA ASP A 238 -4.27 7.01 10.10
C ASP A 238 -4.60 5.59 9.67
N MET A 239 -4.21 4.61 10.48
CA MET A 239 -4.58 3.21 10.35
C MET A 239 -4.98 2.60 11.71
N ASP A 240 -5.47 3.42 12.66
CA ASP A 240 -6.16 2.97 13.86
C ASP A 240 -7.63 2.58 13.61
N LYS A 241 -8.06 2.72 12.38
CA LYS A 241 -9.33 2.22 11.84
C LYS A 241 -9.15 1.80 10.39
N PRO A 242 -9.85 0.78 9.91
CA PRO A 242 -9.85 0.42 8.50
C PRO A 242 -10.28 1.61 7.65
N LEU A 243 -9.62 1.81 6.51
CA LEU A 243 -9.93 2.91 5.59
C LEU A 243 -11.17 2.55 4.75
N GLY A 244 -12.20 3.39 4.82
CA GLY A 244 -13.51 3.08 4.28
C GLY A 244 -14.27 2.07 5.15
N ARG A 245 -15.22 1.36 4.57
CA ARG A 245 -16.08 0.38 5.26
C ARG A 245 -15.89 -1.05 4.79
N ASN A 246 -15.41 -1.24 3.58
CA ASN A 246 -15.28 -2.54 2.96
C ASN A 246 -13.84 -3.07 3.04
N ILE A 247 -13.69 -4.34 3.41
CA ILE A 247 -12.43 -5.07 3.53
C ILE A 247 -12.61 -6.39 2.79
N GLY A 248 -11.84 -6.60 1.73
CA GLY A 248 -11.97 -7.72 0.79
C GLY A 248 -11.92 -7.24 -0.65
N ASN A 249 -11.57 -8.12 -1.61
CA ASN A 249 -11.12 -7.66 -2.92
C ASN A 249 -12.22 -6.96 -3.75
N SER A 250 -13.30 -7.66 -4.12
CA SER A 250 -14.39 -7.06 -4.90
C SER A 250 -15.16 -5.99 -4.11
N LEU A 251 -15.29 -6.16 -2.80
CA LEU A 251 -15.92 -5.18 -1.91
C LEU A 251 -15.16 -3.86 -1.93
N GLU A 252 -13.83 -3.91 -1.89
CA GLU A 252 -12.98 -2.71 -1.95
C GLU A 252 -12.96 -2.08 -3.34
N VAL A 253 -13.05 -2.87 -4.42
CA VAL A 253 -13.22 -2.31 -5.77
C VAL A 253 -14.55 -1.57 -5.87
N ALA A 254 -15.66 -2.17 -5.42
CA ALA A 254 -16.97 -1.54 -5.43
C ALA A 254 -16.98 -0.22 -4.65
N GLU A 255 -16.34 -0.18 -3.48
CA GLU A 255 -16.23 1.04 -2.67
C GLU A 255 -15.34 2.10 -3.34
N SER A 256 -14.26 1.70 -4.02
CA SER A 256 -13.43 2.59 -4.82
C SER A 256 -14.24 3.25 -5.95
N MET A 257 -15.10 2.46 -6.62
CA MET A 257 -16.01 3.00 -7.65
C MET A 257 -17.04 3.97 -7.06
N ALA A 258 -17.54 3.70 -5.86
CA ALA A 258 -18.43 4.61 -5.16
C ALA A 258 -17.73 5.97 -4.85
N VAL A 259 -16.46 5.96 -4.44
CA VAL A 259 -15.68 7.20 -4.26
C VAL A 259 -15.54 7.97 -5.55
N LEU A 260 -15.15 7.30 -6.65
CA LEU A 260 -15.00 7.94 -7.97
C LEU A 260 -16.32 8.48 -8.54
N GLN A 261 -17.45 8.01 -8.03
CA GLN A 261 -18.80 8.49 -8.36
C GLN A 261 -19.35 9.51 -7.33
N GLY A 262 -18.52 9.99 -6.39
CA GLY A 262 -18.92 10.97 -5.37
C GLY A 262 -19.83 10.41 -4.26
N ARG A 263 -19.91 9.09 -4.08
CA ARG A 263 -20.77 8.40 -3.11
C ARG A 263 -20.02 7.56 -2.08
N GLY A 264 -18.70 7.72 -2.01
CA GLY A 264 -17.85 6.95 -1.12
C GLY A 264 -17.90 7.40 0.35
N PRO A 265 -17.36 6.61 1.28
CA PRO A 265 -17.16 7.00 2.67
C PRO A 265 -16.31 8.27 2.78
N ALA A 266 -16.66 9.14 3.74
CA ALA A 266 -16.02 10.44 3.89
C ALA A 266 -14.51 10.34 4.20
N ASP A 267 -14.12 9.41 5.07
CA ASP A 267 -12.72 9.18 5.44
C ASP A 267 -11.87 8.72 4.25
N LEU A 268 -12.34 7.72 3.50
CA LEU A 268 -11.66 7.24 2.30
C LEU A 268 -11.58 8.32 1.22
N THR A 269 -12.67 9.05 1.02
CA THR A 269 -12.73 10.14 0.03
C THR A 269 -11.72 11.24 0.38
N GLU A 270 -11.68 11.67 1.66
CA GLU A 270 -10.75 12.72 2.09
C GLU A 270 -9.29 12.29 1.96
N VAL A 271 -8.93 11.10 2.44
CA VAL A 271 -7.56 10.58 2.30
C VAL A 271 -7.16 10.50 0.83
N CYS A 272 -8.05 9.99 -0.04
CA CYS A 272 -7.75 9.90 -1.48
C CYS A 272 -7.59 11.28 -2.13
N LEU A 273 -8.41 12.26 -1.79
CA LEU A 273 -8.29 13.63 -2.29
C LEU A 273 -7.00 14.30 -1.84
N GLN A 274 -6.57 14.11 -0.58
CA GLN A 274 -5.31 14.62 -0.08
C GLN A 274 -4.11 13.98 -0.81
N LEU A 275 -4.13 12.66 -0.97
CA LEU A 275 -3.09 11.93 -1.69
C LEU A 275 -3.05 12.35 -3.17
N ALA A 276 -4.20 12.43 -3.86
CA ALA A 276 -4.27 12.85 -5.25
C ALA A 276 -3.77 14.29 -5.45
N SER A 277 -4.16 15.21 -4.56
CA SER A 277 -3.72 16.62 -4.61
C SER A 277 -2.20 16.74 -4.46
N ASN A 278 -1.60 16.00 -3.53
CA ASN A 278 -0.14 15.98 -3.37
C ASN A 278 0.57 15.38 -4.60
N MET A 279 0.03 14.35 -5.24
CA MET A 279 0.58 13.83 -6.49
C MET A 279 0.52 14.87 -7.61
N LEU A 280 -0.57 15.62 -7.72
CA LEU A 280 -0.74 16.68 -8.70
C LEU A 280 0.25 17.85 -8.45
N VAL A 281 0.50 18.22 -7.18
CA VAL A 281 1.54 19.19 -6.83
C VAL A 281 2.92 18.72 -7.27
N LEU A 282 3.28 17.47 -6.95
CA LEU A 282 4.55 16.87 -7.38
C LEU A 282 4.70 16.83 -8.90
N ALA A 283 3.59 16.64 -9.62
CA ALA A 283 3.55 16.67 -11.08
C ALA A 283 3.54 18.10 -11.68
N GLY A 284 3.52 19.14 -10.85
CA GLY A 284 3.59 20.53 -11.30
C GLY A 284 2.26 21.08 -11.83
N LYS A 285 1.11 20.56 -11.39
CA LYS A 285 -0.22 21.01 -11.81
C LYS A 285 -0.73 22.27 -11.09
N GLY A 286 -0.02 22.74 -10.08
CA GLY A 286 -0.34 23.93 -9.30
C GLY A 286 0.00 23.79 -7.82
N ASP A 287 -0.46 24.74 -7.01
CA ASP A 287 -0.41 24.67 -5.55
C ASP A 287 -1.46 23.72 -4.98
N MET A 288 -1.40 23.44 -3.67
CA MET A 288 -2.31 22.53 -2.99
C MET A 288 -3.79 22.88 -3.17
N PRO A 289 -4.25 24.14 -2.98
CA PRO A 289 -5.64 24.50 -3.20
C PRO A 289 -6.11 24.27 -4.66
N THR A 290 -5.26 24.57 -5.62
CA THR A 290 -5.55 24.36 -7.05
C THR A 290 -5.63 22.86 -7.37
N CYS A 291 -4.65 22.07 -6.91
CA CYS A 291 -4.63 20.62 -7.12
C CYS A 291 -5.81 19.92 -6.42
N ARG A 292 -6.23 20.42 -5.24
CA ARG A 292 -7.42 19.92 -4.55
C ARG A 292 -8.69 20.14 -5.39
N ARG A 293 -8.90 21.35 -5.90
CA ARG A 293 -10.05 21.64 -6.79
C ARG A 293 -10.03 20.80 -8.06
N LEU A 294 -8.85 20.57 -8.65
CA LEU A 294 -8.71 19.69 -9.82
C LEU A 294 -9.13 18.26 -9.48
N ALA A 295 -8.67 17.71 -8.36
CA ALA A 295 -9.03 16.36 -7.94
C ALA A 295 -10.55 16.22 -7.67
N GLU A 296 -11.15 17.21 -7.02
CA GLU A 296 -12.59 17.24 -6.77
C GLU A 296 -13.39 17.38 -8.07
N SER A 297 -12.94 18.20 -9.01
CA SER A 297 -13.67 18.44 -10.28
C SER A 297 -13.79 17.18 -11.13
N VAL A 298 -12.73 16.34 -11.21
CA VAL A 298 -12.76 15.11 -12.02
C VAL A 298 -13.58 13.98 -11.37
N ILE A 299 -13.85 14.07 -10.08
CA ILE A 299 -14.85 13.21 -9.42
C ILE A 299 -16.25 13.73 -9.75
N ALA A 300 -16.46 15.03 -9.60
CA ALA A 300 -17.76 15.66 -9.77
C ALA A 300 -18.30 15.54 -11.20
N ASP A 301 -17.45 15.64 -12.23
CA ASP A 301 -17.83 15.50 -13.64
C ASP A 301 -17.81 14.04 -14.14
N GLY A 302 -17.37 13.07 -13.30
CA GLY A 302 -17.31 11.65 -13.61
C GLY A 302 -16.11 11.21 -14.45
N SER A 303 -15.21 12.12 -14.84
CA SER A 303 -14.08 11.80 -15.72
C SER A 303 -13.07 10.86 -15.03
N ALA A 304 -12.91 10.95 -13.71
CA ALA A 304 -12.08 10.03 -12.95
C ALA A 304 -12.65 8.59 -12.96
N PHE A 305 -13.98 8.44 -12.82
CA PHE A 305 -14.63 7.13 -12.91
C PHE A 305 -14.47 6.52 -14.31
N GLU A 306 -14.72 7.31 -15.37
CA GLU A 306 -14.53 6.84 -16.75
C GLU A 306 -13.06 6.51 -17.05
N LYS A 307 -12.11 7.24 -16.46
CA LYS A 307 -10.68 6.92 -16.57
C LYS A 307 -10.35 5.55 -15.93
N CYS A 308 -10.97 5.23 -14.79
CA CYS A 308 -10.86 3.91 -14.17
C CYS A 308 -11.43 2.82 -15.08
N CYS A 309 -12.62 3.02 -15.64
CA CYS A 309 -13.24 2.09 -16.58
C CYS A 309 -12.36 1.88 -17.84
N GLN A 310 -11.76 2.94 -18.39
CA GLN A 310 -10.82 2.85 -19.51
C GLN A 310 -9.60 1.98 -19.17
N MET A 311 -9.03 2.14 -17.98
CA MET A 311 -7.90 1.34 -17.52
C MET A 311 -8.24 -0.15 -17.48
N PHE A 312 -9.34 -0.50 -16.82
CA PHE A 312 -9.76 -1.90 -16.73
C PHE A 312 -10.13 -2.49 -18.09
N ALA A 313 -10.86 -1.75 -18.94
CA ALA A 313 -11.21 -2.19 -20.29
C ALA A 313 -9.96 -2.46 -21.16
N ALA A 314 -8.95 -1.57 -21.10
CA ALA A 314 -7.69 -1.74 -21.82
C ALA A 314 -6.91 -2.98 -21.34
N GLN A 315 -7.12 -3.38 -20.09
CA GLN A 315 -6.52 -4.60 -19.50
C GLN A 315 -7.45 -5.83 -19.60
N GLY A 316 -8.55 -5.76 -20.36
CA GLY A 316 -9.48 -6.87 -20.62
C GLY A 316 -10.53 -7.10 -19.54
N GLY A 317 -10.62 -6.20 -18.54
CA GLY A 317 -11.58 -6.31 -17.43
C GLY A 317 -13.02 -6.03 -17.86
N ASP A 318 -13.95 -6.77 -17.27
CA ASP A 318 -15.38 -6.53 -17.44
C ASP A 318 -15.81 -5.27 -16.67
N ILE A 319 -15.93 -4.15 -17.38
CA ILE A 319 -16.34 -2.87 -16.78
C ILE A 319 -17.81 -2.84 -16.36
N SER A 320 -18.63 -3.83 -16.71
CA SER A 320 -20.01 -3.87 -16.28
C SER A 320 -20.16 -3.98 -14.76
N VAL A 321 -19.22 -4.70 -14.10
CA VAL A 321 -19.18 -4.82 -12.63
C VAL A 321 -18.69 -3.52 -11.96
N LEU A 322 -17.91 -2.69 -12.65
CA LEU A 322 -17.49 -1.38 -12.13
C LEU A 322 -18.64 -0.36 -12.18
N ARG A 323 -19.47 -0.45 -13.21
CA ARG A 323 -20.65 0.42 -13.40
C ARG A 323 -21.80 0.01 -12.49
N ASP A 324 -21.89 -1.27 -12.15
CA ASP A 324 -22.94 -1.86 -11.35
C ASP A 324 -22.33 -2.93 -10.41
N ALA A 325 -22.12 -2.54 -9.16
CA ALA A 325 -21.48 -3.40 -8.15
C ALA A 325 -22.29 -4.67 -7.83
N ASP A 326 -23.59 -4.68 -8.15
CA ASP A 326 -24.43 -5.87 -7.94
C ASP A 326 -24.10 -7.00 -8.90
N LYS A 327 -23.37 -6.72 -9.97
CA LYS A 327 -22.86 -7.72 -10.92
C LYS A 327 -21.62 -8.45 -10.46
N PHE A 328 -20.90 -7.96 -9.42
CA PHE A 328 -19.85 -8.76 -8.81
C PHE A 328 -20.43 -10.06 -8.27
N ARG A 329 -19.63 -11.14 -8.40
CA ARG A 329 -19.95 -12.39 -7.71
C ARG A 329 -20.13 -12.11 -6.21
N LYS A 330 -21.25 -12.55 -5.66
CA LYS A 330 -21.51 -12.47 -4.22
C LYS A 330 -21.04 -13.76 -3.55
N ALA A 331 -20.60 -13.66 -2.29
CA ALA A 331 -20.36 -14.84 -1.46
C ALA A 331 -21.67 -15.61 -1.25
N LYS A 332 -21.57 -16.92 -1.04
CA LYS A 332 -22.75 -17.80 -0.83
C LYS A 332 -23.46 -17.51 0.47
N PHE A 333 -22.70 -17.14 1.50
CA PHE A 333 -23.20 -16.95 2.86
C PHE A 333 -22.79 -15.57 3.38
N SER A 334 -23.59 -15.03 4.28
CA SER A 334 -23.29 -13.83 5.05
C SER A 334 -23.65 -14.04 6.51
N TYR A 335 -22.90 -13.42 7.40
CA TYR A 335 -23.10 -13.50 8.85
C TYR A 335 -23.02 -12.11 9.46
N GLU A 336 -24.09 -11.73 10.19
CA GLU A 336 -24.15 -10.46 10.90
C GLU A 336 -23.47 -10.57 12.26
N LEU A 337 -22.39 -9.84 12.47
CA LEU A 337 -21.72 -9.75 13.75
C LEU A 337 -22.31 -8.59 14.54
N THR A 338 -22.84 -8.87 15.73
CA THR A 338 -23.56 -7.91 16.55
C THR A 338 -22.76 -7.42 17.76
N ALA A 339 -23.08 -6.23 18.25
CA ALA A 339 -22.50 -5.65 19.45
C ALA A 339 -22.89 -6.48 20.69
N PRO A 340 -21.93 -6.83 21.57
CA PRO A 340 -22.21 -7.59 22.80
C PRO A 340 -22.83 -6.75 23.91
N ALA A 341 -22.74 -5.42 23.84
CA ALA A 341 -23.22 -4.48 24.86
C ALA A 341 -23.52 -3.11 24.24
N ASP A 342 -24.26 -2.27 25.01
CA ASP A 342 -24.41 -0.85 24.69
C ASP A 342 -23.10 -0.08 24.92
N GLY A 343 -22.88 1.00 24.18
CA GLY A 343 -21.74 1.89 24.38
C GLY A 343 -21.09 2.35 23.07
N TYR A 344 -19.90 2.90 23.17
CA TYR A 344 -19.11 3.34 22.02
C TYR A 344 -18.06 2.29 21.67
N ILE A 345 -17.83 2.05 20.40
CA ILE A 345 -16.66 1.29 19.95
C ILE A 345 -15.42 2.10 20.31
N TYR A 346 -14.80 1.70 21.43
CA TYR A 346 -13.65 2.39 22.02
C TYR A 346 -12.32 1.96 21.42
N LYS A 347 -12.22 0.69 21.04
CA LYS A 347 -11.11 0.12 20.27
C LYS A 347 -11.64 -0.96 19.33
N ASN A 348 -11.06 -1.03 18.14
CA ASN A 348 -11.31 -2.11 17.22
C ASN A 348 -9.97 -2.42 16.52
N ASP A 349 -9.27 -3.44 16.99
CA ASP A 349 -7.93 -3.81 16.52
C ASP A 349 -7.94 -4.09 15.01
N VAL A 350 -7.30 -3.20 14.27
CA VAL A 350 -7.35 -3.20 12.80
C VAL A 350 -6.62 -4.38 12.20
N GLU A 351 -5.50 -4.80 12.81
CA GLU A 351 -4.75 -5.98 12.37
C GLU A 351 -5.60 -7.24 12.52
N ARG A 352 -6.36 -7.37 13.62
CA ARG A 352 -7.30 -8.47 13.81
C ARG A 352 -8.45 -8.45 12.82
N ILE A 353 -8.97 -7.28 12.47
CA ILE A 353 -9.99 -7.15 11.41
C ILE A 353 -9.43 -7.62 10.06
N GLY A 354 -8.21 -7.21 9.72
CA GLY A 354 -7.53 -7.69 8.52
C GLY A 354 -7.34 -9.21 8.53
N ASN A 355 -6.88 -9.77 9.64
CA ASN A 355 -6.73 -11.23 9.81
C ASN A 355 -8.07 -11.97 9.74
N ALA A 356 -9.16 -11.40 10.29
CA ALA A 356 -10.49 -11.96 10.15
C ALA A 356 -10.91 -12.05 8.67
N SER A 357 -10.62 -11.02 7.87
CA SER A 357 -10.90 -11.04 6.42
C SER A 357 -10.10 -12.13 5.68
N VAL A 358 -8.84 -12.37 6.10
CA VAL A 358 -8.02 -13.47 5.56
C VAL A 358 -8.63 -14.83 5.90
N LEU A 359 -9.09 -15.02 7.14
CA LEU A 359 -9.76 -16.25 7.57
C LEU A 359 -11.05 -16.52 6.79
N LEU A 360 -11.77 -15.49 6.34
CA LEU A 360 -12.93 -15.62 5.47
C LEU A 360 -12.59 -16.02 4.02
N GLY A 361 -11.30 -15.99 3.64
CA GLY A 361 -10.82 -16.31 2.30
C GLY A 361 -10.44 -15.10 1.44
N ALA A 362 -10.54 -13.87 1.95
CA ALA A 362 -10.20 -12.66 1.19
C ALA A 362 -8.69 -12.44 0.98
N GLY A 363 -7.85 -13.19 1.69
CA GLY A 363 -6.39 -13.13 1.59
C GLY A 363 -5.75 -14.51 1.56
N ARG A 364 -4.41 -14.56 1.56
CA ARG A 364 -3.63 -15.80 1.58
C ARG A 364 -3.01 -16.03 2.94
N ILE A 365 -3.19 -17.21 3.51
CA ILE A 365 -2.45 -17.69 4.68
C ILE A 365 -1.10 -18.25 4.21
N LYS A 366 -1.10 -18.96 3.07
CA LYS A 366 0.10 -19.49 2.39
C LYS A 366 0.17 -18.93 0.98
N LYS A 367 1.38 -18.84 0.43
CA LYS A 367 1.62 -18.27 -0.91
C LYS A 367 0.81 -18.98 -2.01
N GLU A 368 0.56 -20.26 -1.83
CA GLU A 368 -0.13 -21.15 -2.78
C GLU A 368 -1.66 -21.05 -2.68
N ASP A 369 -2.19 -20.39 -1.63
CA ASP A 369 -3.64 -20.31 -1.43
C ASP A 369 -4.30 -19.47 -2.55
N SER A 370 -5.48 -19.90 -2.96
CA SER A 370 -6.37 -19.12 -3.82
C SER A 370 -7.15 -18.11 -2.99
N ILE A 371 -7.39 -16.93 -3.56
CA ILE A 371 -8.23 -15.90 -2.94
C ILE A 371 -9.68 -16.08 -3.40
N ASP A 372 -10.62 -16.02 -2.46
CA ASP A 372 -12.01 -15.77 -2.76
C ASP A 372 -12.27 -14.26 -2.87
N PHE A 373 -12.45 -13.77 -4.09
CA PHE A 373 -12.65 -12.34 -4.33
C PHE A 373 -13.97 -11.78 -3.78
N ALA A 374 -14.95 -12.63 -3.46
CA ALA A 374 -16.22 -12.20 -2.88
C ALA A 374 -16.24 -12.25 -1.35
N ALA A 375 -15.23 -12.88 -0.73
CA ALA A 375 -15.08 -12.93 0.72
C ALA A 375 -14.63 -11.57 1.27
N GLY A 376 -15.00 -11.29 2.51
CA GLY A 376 -14.58 -10.07 3.20
C GLY A 376 -15.53 -9.62 4.30
N ILE A 377 -15.42 -8.34 4.64
CA ILE A 377 -16.14 -7.69 5.74
C ILE A 377 -16.68 -6.35 5.26
N THR A 378 -17.96 -6.06 5.52
CA THR A 378 -18.53 -4.72 5.41
C THR A 378 -18.80 -4.18 6.82
N MET A 379 -18.15 -3.10 7.20
CA MET A 379 -18.31 -2.46 8.50
C MET A 379 -19.50 -1.49 8.50
N HIS A 380 -20.44 -1.70 9.42
CA HIS A 380 -21.55 -0.79 9.65
C HIS A 380 -21.18 0.27 10.69
N LYS A 381 -20.33 -0.10 11.65
CA LYS A 381 -19.86 0.74 12.77
C LYS A 381 -18.34 0.77 12.81
N LYS A 382 -17.79 1.90 13.18
CA LYS A 382 -16.34 2.13 13.28
C LYS A 382 -15.97 2.67 14.65
N LEU A 383 -14.68 2.85 14.89
CA LEU A 383 -14.14 3.51 16.10
C LEU A 383 -14.88 4.82 16.37
N GLY A 384 -15.40 4.98 17.59
CA GLY A 384 -16.14 6.16 18.05
C GLY A 384 -17.64 6.17 17.77
N ASP A 385 -18.16 5.18 17.00
CA ASP A 385 -19.61 5.04 16.79
C ASP A 385 -20.28 4.44 18.05
N HIS A 386 -21.48 4.92 18.37
CA HIS A 386 -22.32 4.32 19.40
C HIS A 386 -23.03 3.08 18.85
N VAL A 387 -23.14 2.05 19.67
CA VAL A 387 -23.84 0.79 19.37
C VAL A 387 -24.76 0.42 20.52
N SER A 388 -25.85 -0.28 20.20
CA SER A 388 -26.71 -0.93 21.18
C SER A 388 -26.45 -2.44 21.17
N ALA A 389 -26.66 -3.12 22.30
CA ALA A 389 -26.55 -4.58 22.39
C ALA A 389 -27.43 -5.26 21.33
N GLY A 390 -26.86 -6.17 20.56
CA GLY A 390 -27.53 -6.85 19.45
C GLY A 390 -27.57 -6.05 18.12
N GLU A 391 -27.13 -4.79 18.09
CA GLU A 391 -27.03 -4.02 16.85
C GLU A 391 -25.90 -4.57 15.97
N SER A 392 -26.13 -4.71 14.65
CA SER A 392 -25.12 -5.17 13.69
C SER A 392 -23.97 -4.16 13.59
N ILE A 393 -22.73 -4.64 13.81
CA ILE A 393 -21.51 -3.84 13.70
C ILE A 393 -20.76 -4.10 12.39
N CYS A 394 -20.87 -5.30 11.83
CA CYS A 394 -20.38 -5.62 10.49
C CYS A 394 -21.07 -6.87 9.94
N THR A 395 -20.99 -7.03 8.61
CA THR A 395 -21.37 -8.26 7.91
C THR A 395 -20.11 -8.95 7.40
N LEU A 396 -19.98 -10.24 7.69
CA LEU A 396 -18.94 -11.14 7.20
C LEU A 396 -19.47 -11.89 5.97
N TYR A 397 -18.62 -12.12 4.96
CA TYR A 397 -18.97 -12.81 3.72
C TYR A 397 -17.99 -13.94 3.43
N ALA A 398 -18.48 -15.15 3.15
CA ALA A 398 -17.67 -16.30 2.78
C ALA A 398 -18.45 -17.30 1.93
N ASP A 399 -17.74 -18.19 1.21
CA ASP A 399 -18.35 -19.29 0.47
C ASP A 399 -18.52 -20.58 1.32
N ASP A 400 -17.99 -20.57 2.56
CA ASP A 400 -18.12 -21.66 3.54
C ASP A 400 -18.50 -21.09 4.92
N GLU A 401 -19.64 -21.53 5.46
CA GLU A 401 -20.14 -21.10 6.78
C GLU A 401 -19.19 -21.43 7.94
N ALA A 402 -18.38 -22.49 7.80
CA ALA A 402 -17.42 -22.89 8.83
C ALA A 402 -16.34 -21.82 9.10
N LEU A 403 -16.13 -20.88 8.17
CA LEU A 403 -15.16 -19.80 8.29
C LEU A 403 -15.63 -18.65 9.18
N PHE A 404 -16.94 -18.54 9.46
CA PHE A 404 -17.47 -17.44 10.26
C PHE A 404 -17.04 -17.52 11.72
N ALA A 405 -17.07 -18.68 12.36
CA ALA A 405 -16.74 -18.80 13.77
C ALA A 405 -15.31 -18.37 14.10
N PRO A 406 -14.24 -18.83 13.39
CA PRO A 406 -12.88 -18.36 13.64
C PRO A 406 -12.67 -16.87 13.25
N ALA A 407 -13.36 -16.37 12.22
CA ALA A 407 -13.28 -14.96 11.85
C ALA A 407 -13.97 -14.05 12.89
N GLU A 408 -15.12 -14.47 13.43
CA GLU A 408 -15.80 -13.78 14.53
C GLU A 408 -14.95 -13.73 15.79
N GLU A 409 -14.35 -14.86 16.20
CA GLU A 409 -13.45 -14.92 17.36
C GLU A 409 -12.27 -13.97 17.17
N MET A 410 -11.65 -13.95 15.98
CA MET A 410 -10.55 -13.05 15.64
C MET A 410 -11.00 -11.58 15.76
N TYR A 411 -12.13 -11.21 15.18
CA TYR A 411 -12.67 -9.84 15.21
C TYR A 411 -13.01 -9.41 16.64
N ARG A 412 -13.77 -10.23 17.39
CA ARG A 412 -14.20 -9.93 18.75
C ARG A 412 -13.04 -9.81 19.73
N GLY A 413 -11.95 -10.54 19.51
CA GLY A 413 -10.75 -10.44 20.35
C GLY A 413 -10.06 -9.07 20.32
N GLY A 414 -10.40 -8.22 19.35
CA GLY A 414 -9.89 -6.84 19.24
C GLY A 414 -10.93 -5.76 19.50
N LEU A 415 -12.21 -6.13 19.74
CA LEU A 415 -13.30 -5.17 19.96
C LEU A 415 -13.42 -4.81 21.43
N VAL A 416 -13.40 -3.50 21.73
CA VAL A 416 -13.67 -2.96 23.07
C VAL A 416 -14.81 -1.94 22.98
N ILE A 417 -15.86 -2.15 23.76
CA ILE A 417 -16.99 -1.22 23.90
C ILE A 417 -16.95 -0.61 25.30
N ARG A 418 -17.16 0.71 25.40
CA ARG A 418 -17.20 1.47 26.66
C ARG A 418 -18.31 2.50 26.62
N ASP A 419 -18.74 2.96 27.81
CA ASP A 419 -19.71 4.08 27.93
C ASP A 419 -19.10 5.41 27.45
N GLU A 420 -17.78 5.54 27.51
CA GLU A 420 -17.03 6.72 27.12
C GLU A 420 -16.69 6.68 25.62
N LYS A 421 -16.94 7.80 24.93
CA LYS A 421 -16.54 7.96 23.52
C LYS A 421 -15.03 8.21 23.43
N PRO A 422 -14.28 7.46 22.59
CA PRO A 422 -12.86 7.69 22.41
C PRO A 422 -12.59 9.01 21.65
N ALA A 423 -11.43 9.62 21.89
CA ALA A 423 -10.90 10.64 21.01
C ALA A 423 -10.57 10.00 19.64
N LEU A 424 -11.00 10.65 18.56
CA LEU A 424 -10.72 10.16 17.22
C LEU A 424 -9.40 10.77 16.71
N PRO A 425 -8.49 9.94 16.17
CA PRO A 425 -7.28 10.46 15.57
C PRO A 425 -7.60 11.25 14.27
N PRO A 426 -6.74 12.20 13.87
CA PRO A 426 -6.86 12.84 12.56
C PRO A 426 -6.66 11.81 11.44
N LEU A 427 -7.23 12.06 10.26
CA LEU A 427 -7.02 11.17 9.10
C LEU A 427 -5.58 11.27 8.55
N ILE A 428 -4.95 12.43 8.72
CA ILE A 428 -3.60 12.72 8.26
C ILE A 428 -2.89 13.47 9.38
N TYR A 429 -1.72 12.98 9.75
CA TYR A 429 -0.92 13.53 10.85
C TYR A 429 0.13 14.54 10.38
N ALA A 430 0.74 14.26 9.23
CA ALA A 430 1.81 15.10 8.72
C ALA A 430 2.04 14.90 7.22
N ARG A 431 2.66 15.92 6.63
CA ARG A 431 3.25 15.90 5.29
C ARG A 431 4.77 16.10 5.41
N VAL A 432 5.53 15.26 4.72
CA VAL A 432 6.99 15.32 4.69
C VAL A 432 7.44 15.58 3.25
N THR A 433 8.28 16.59 3.07
CA THR A 433 8.89 16.94 1.78
C THR A 433 10.39 17.18 1.98
N SER A 434 11.13 17.47 0.91
CA SER A 434 12.54 17.94 0.99
C SER A 434 12.70 19.21 1.83
N ASP A 435 11.65 20.03 1.93
CA ASP A 435 11.68 21.32 2.62
C ASP A 435 11.39 21.20 4.12
N GLY A 436 10.90 20.05 4.57
CA GLY A 436 10.64 19.78 5.98
C GLY A 436 9.34 19.01 6.24
N VAL A 437 8.86 19.12 7.47
CA VAL A 437 7.66 18.46 8.01
C VAL A 437 6.60 19.49 8.36
N GLU A 438 5.42 19.32 7.77
CA GLU A 438 4.20 20.04 8.12
C GLU A 438 3.30 19.09 8.92
N ARG A 439 2.86 19.49 10.11
CA ARG A 439 1.92 18.71 10.95
C ARG A 439 0.53 19.30 10.84
N PHE A 440 -0.50 18.44 10.85
CA PHE A 440 -1.92 18.82 10.77
C PHE A 440 -2.66 18.64 12.08
#